data_ba1b4e04eb88f8bf49aa1b32eceeb303
#
_entry.id   ba1b4e04eb88f8bf49aa1b32eceeb303
#
_cell.length_a   1.000
_cell.length_b   1.000
_cell.length_c   1.000
_cell.angle_alpha   90.00
_cell.angle_beta   90.00
_cell.angle_gamma   90.00
#
_symmetry.space_group_name_H-M   'P 1'
#
loop_
_entity.id
_entity.type
_entity.pdbx_description
1 polymer ?
#
loop_
_entity_poly.entity_id
_entity_poly.type
_entity_poly.pdbx_seq_one_letter_code
_entity_poly.pdbx_strand_id
1 'polypeptide(L)'
;MRSDNSSLAKDCRKDIRAANTRLLKLGRKDYAERRALRSELRSLSKEEKQRQQKAVQEVLKHASVVCATLTGVATFQLRDLTFHVTVVDEAAQALEAATWAGLLKSPRAVLAGDHLQLPPTVISEEAMHKVVGALE
;
A
#
# COMPACT_ATOMS: atom_id res chain seq x y z
N MET A 1 0.31 13.83 -15.60
CA MET A 1 0.03 15.04 -14.79
C MET A 1 0.57 14.81 -13.38
N ARG A 2 1.50 15.63 -12.89
CA ARG A 2 1.91 15.52 -11.47
C ARG A 2 0.85 16.22 -10.63
N SER A 3 0.28 15.54 -9.64
CA SER A 3 -0.68 16.14 -8.74
C SER A 3 0.01 17.24 -7.90
N ASP A 4 -0.68 18.36 -7.66
CA ASP A 4 -0.19 19.43 -6.79
C ASP A 4 0.19 18.91 -5.41
N ASN A 5 -0.56 17.94 -4.90
CA ASN A 5 -0.28 17.26 -3.63
C ASN A 5 1.06 16.53 -3.62
N SER A 6 1.52 15.97 -4.75
CA SER A 6 2.83 15.35 -4.87
C SER A 6 3.98 16.36 -4.76
N SER A 7 3.82 17.55 -5.33
CA SER A 7 4.79 18.66 -5.20
C SER A 7 4.87 19.14 -3.76
N LEU A 8 3.72 19.41 -3.15
CA LEU A 8 3.61 19.89 -1.78
C LEU A 8 4.16 18.88 -0.75
N ALA A 9 3.98 17.58 -0.99
CA ALA A 9 4.59 16.54 -0.15
C ALA A 9 6.13 16.56 -0.22
N LYS A 10 6.71 16.90 -1.39
CA LYS A 10 8.17 17.07 -1.54
C LYS A 10 8.69 18.27 -0.77
N ASP A 11 7.93 19.37 -0.75
CA ASP A 11 8.33 20.56 0.01
C ASP A 11 8.29 20.29 1.51
N CYS A 12 7.23 19.63 2.02
CA CYS A 12 7.21 19.17 3.42
C CYS A 12 8.43 18.30 3.77
N ARG A 13 8.92 17.45 2.86
CA ARG A 13 10.13 16.65 3.11
C ARG A 13 11.38 17.50 3.22
N LYS A 14 11.49 18.59 2.45
CA LYS A 14 12.63 19.52 2.57
C LYS A 14 12.61 20.19 3.93
N ASP A 15 11.43 20.65 4.37
CA ASP A 15 11.25 21.30 5.66
C ASP A 15 11.56 20.35 6.83
N ILE A 16 11.09 19.09 6.74
CA ILE A 16 11.44 18.03 7.71
C ILE A 16 12.96 17.82 7.78
N ARG A 17 13.66 17.77 6.64
CA ARG A 17 15.10 17.63 6.61
C ARG A 17 15.81 18.84 7.24
N ALA A 18 15.35 20.05 6.92
CA ALA A 18 15.89 21.28 7.49
C ALA A 18 15.70 21.34 9.01
N ALA A 19 14.50 21.02 9.50
CA ALA A 19 14.20 20.96 10.93
C ALA A 19 15.04 19.89 11.66
N ASN A 20 15.21 18.71 11.07
CA ASN A 20 16.08 17.67 11.64
C ASN A 20 17.56 18.14 11.71
N THR A 21 18.07 18.81 10.67
CA THR A 21 19.41 19.35 10.66
C THR A 21 19.60 20.41 11.74
N ARG A 22 18.60 21.27 11.96
CA ARG A 22 18.61 22.24 13.07
C ARG A 22 18.62 21.54 14.43
N LEU A 23 17.77 20.51 14.59
CA LEU A 23 17.69 19.75 15.85
C LEU A 23 19.02 19.08 16.24
N LEU A 24 19.79 18.61 15.24
CA LEU A 24 21.11 18.03 15.46
C LEU A 24 22.16 19.04 15.94
N LYS A 25 22.02 20.33 15.58
CA LYS A 25 22.95 21.40 15.96
C LYS A 25 22.68 21.95 17.37
N LEU A 26 21.51 21.69 17.94
CA LEU A 26 21.13 22.21 19.25
C LEU A 26 21.78 21.43 20.41
N GLY A 27 22.35 22.16 21.38
CA GLY A 27 22.95 21.61 22.59
C GLY A 27 21.93 21.12 23.62
N ARG A 28 22.43 20.51 24.71
CA ARG A 28 21.56 20.05 25.82
C ARG A 28 20.84 21.20 26.55
N LYS A 29 21.40 22.40 26.51
CA LYS A 29 20.83 23.58 27.17
C LYS A 29 19.64 24.19 26.43
N ASP A 30 19.46 23.88 25.16
CA ASP A 30 18.41 24.46 24.30
C ASP A 30 17.09 23.68 24.36
N TYR A 31 16.66 23.34 25.57
CA TYR A 31 15.52 22.45 25.80
C TYR A 31 14.22 22.96 25.19
N ALA A 32 13.93 24.27 25.35
CA ALA A 32 12.72 24.88 24.81
C ALA A 32 12.66 24.81 23.28
N GLU A 33 13.79 25.17 22.62
CA GLU A 33 13.89 25.14 21.16
C GLU A 33 13.81 23.70 20.62
N ARG A 34 14.47 22.73 21.28
CA ARG A 34 14.36 21.31 20.95
C ARG A 34 12.92 20.80 21.04
N ARG A 35 12.17 21.23 22.07
CA ARG A 35 10.75 20.87 22.23
C ARG A 35 9.90 21.45 21.12
N ALA A 36 10.09 22.73 20.78
CA ALA A 36 9.40 23.40 19.68
C ALA A 36 9.65 22.71 18.33
N LEU A 37 10.93 22.44 17.99
CA LEU A 37 11.29 21.76 16.76
C LEU A 37 10.72 20.33 16.67
N ARG A 38 10.66 19.59 17.77
CA ARG A 38 10.03 18.27 17.79
C ARG A 38 8.52 18.35 17.54
N SER A 39 7.86 19.39 18.06
CA SER A 39 6.44 19.64 17.78
C SER A 39 6.22 19.96 16.31
N GLU A 40 7.03 20.85 15.75
CA GLU A 40 7.02 21.21 14.33
C GLU A 40 7.24 19.99 13.43
N LEU A 41 8.24 19.16 13.74
CA LEU A 41 8.51 17.90 13.01
C LEU A 41 7.31 16.93 13.00
N ARG A 42 6.59 16.81 14.13
CA ARG A 42 5.38 16.00 14.19
C ARG A 42 4.28 16.55 13.29
N SER A 43 4.09 17.86 13.28
CA SER A 43 3.10 18.52 12.41
C SER A 43 3.44 18.34 10.94
N LEU A 44 4.69 18.61 10.54
CA LEU A 44 5.17 18.46 9.18
C LEU A 44 5.09 17.00 8.70
N SER A 45 5.44 16.03 9.54
CA SER A 45 5.33 14.59 9.20
C SER A 45 3.88 14.15 9.01
N LYS A 46 2.95 14.68 9.81
CA LYS A 46 1.52 14.44 9.65
C LYS A 46 1.00 15.02 8.34
N GLU A 47 1.38 16.25 8.04
CA GLU A 47 1.00 16.95 6.81
C GLU A 47 1.57 16.24 5.57
N GLU A 48 2.84 15.86 5.57
CA GLU A 48 3.47 15.11 4.49
C GLU A 48 2.71 13.81 4.20
N LYS A 49 2.38 13.03 5.25
CA LYS A 49 1.63 11.79 5.12
C LYS A 49 0.23 12.02 4.52
N GLN A 50 -0.47 13.06 4.96
CA GLN A 50 -1.80 13.40 4.42
C GLN A 50 -1.72 13.80 2.93
N ARG A 51 -0.72 14.60 2.55
CA ARG A 51 -0.50 15.01 1.16
C ARG A 51 -0.14 13.84 0.26
N GLN A 52 0.70 12.92 0.76
CA GLN A 52 1.00 11.68 0.04
C GLN A 52 -0.24 10.82 -0.18
N GLN A 53 -1.07 10.64 0.85
CA GLN A 53 -2.31 9.87 0.72
C GLN A 53 -3.26 10.49 -0.31
N LYS A 54 -3.43 11.81 -0.29
CA LYS A 54 -4.24 12.52 -1.28
C LYS A 54 -3.68 12.36 -2.69
N ALA A 55 -2.36 12.48 -2.87
CA ALA A 55 -1.74 12.29 -4.17
C ALA A 55 -1.96 10.87 -4.73
N VAL A 56 -1.86 9.85 -3.88
CA VAL A 56 -2.16 8.46 -4.28
C VAL A 56 -3.62 8.31 -4.68
N GLN A 57 -4.55 8.84 -3.87
CA GLN A 57 -5.98 8.78 -4.17
C GLN A 57 -6.34 9.48 -5.49
N GLU A 58 -5.72 10.63 -5.78
CA GLU A 58 -5.90 11.33 -7.06
C GLU A 58 -5.44 10.49 -8.24
N VAL A 59 -4.28 9.83 -8.13
CA VAL A 59 -3.78 8.93 -9.18
C VAL A 59 -4.74 7.75 -9.39
N LEU A 60 -5.13 7.09 -8.30
CA LEU A 60 -6.02 5.92 -8.36
C LEU A 60 -7.40 6.28 -8.93
N LYS A 61 -7.94 7.46 -8.59
CA LYS A 61 -9.23 7.93 -9.09
C LYS A 61 -9.26 8.12 -10.60
N HIS A 62 -8.12 8.46 -11.21
CA HIS A 62 -8.02 8.72 -12.65
C HIS A 62 -7.36 7.57 -13.42
N ALA A 63 -6.93 6.51 -12.74
CA ALA A 63 -6.33 5.36 -13.37
C ALA A 63 -7.41 4.48 -14.03
N SER A 64 -7.22 4.17 -15.31
CA SER A 64 -8.10 3.22 -16.02
C SER A 64 -7.78 1.76 -15.67
N VAL A 65 -6.54 1.49 -15.28
CA VAL A 65 -6.06 0.17 -14.86
C VAL A 65 -5.21 0.32 -13.61
N VAL A 66 -5.42 -0.57 -12.65
CA VAL A 66 -4.63 -0.64 -11.43
C VAL A 66 -4.06 -2.05 -11.33
N CYS A 67 -2.73 -2.16 -11.30
CA CYS A 67 -2.02 -3.41 -11.08
C CYS A 67 -1.58 -3.51 -9.63
N ALA A 68 -1.88 -4.63 -8.99
CA ALA A 68 -1.51 -4.88 -7.61
C ALA A 68 -1.31 -6.39 -7.37
N THR A 69 -0.54 -6.75 -6.36
CA THR A 69 -0.56 -8.13 -5.86
C THR A 69 -1.88 -8.40 -5.13
N LEU A 70 -2.28 -9.65 -5.00
CA LEU A 70 -3.51 -10.02 -4.26
C LEU A 70 -3.49 -9.48 -2.82
N THR A 71 -2.34 -9.54 -2.15
CA THR A 71 -2.16 -8.92 -0.82
C THR A 71 -2.25 -7.39 -0.89
N GLY A 72 -1.74 -6.79 -1.96
CA GLY A 72 -1.80 -5.34 -2.20
C GLY A 72 -3.21 -4.80 -2.36
N VAL A 73 -4.13 -5.60 -2.90
CA VAL A 73 -5.56 -5.24 -3.06
C VAL A 73 -6.24 -4.99 -1.72
N ALA A 74 -5.83 -5.67 -0.65
CA ALA A 74 -6.38 -5.52 0.69
C ALA A 74 -5.88 -4.26 1.43
N THR A 75 -4.98 -3.47 0.84
CA THR A 75 -4.45 -2.27 1.47
C THR A 75 -5.49 -1.16 1.61
N PHE A 76 -5.24 -0.26 2.56
CA PHE A 76 -6.12 0.89 2.83
C PHE A 76 -6.37 1.75 1.58
N GLN A 77 -5.36 1.90 0.71
CA GLN A 77 -5.46 2.71 -0.50
C GLN A 77 -6.48 2.19 -1.51
N LEU A 78 -6.69 0.87 -1.58
CA LEU A 78 -7.59 0.21 -2.51
C LEU A 78 -8.89 -0.27 -1.85
N ARG A 79 -9.05 -0.09 -0.54
CA ARG A 79 -10.19 -0.65 0.22
C ARG A 79 -11.53 -0.27 -0.37
N ASP A 80 -11.74 1.00 -0.64
CA ASP A 80 -13.03 1.56 -1.04
C ASP A 80 -13.17 1.71 -2.56
N LEU A 81 -12.19 1.20 -3.33
CA LEU A 81 -12.26 1.19 -4.79
C LEU A 81 -12.95 -0.07 -5.29
N THR A 82 -13.78 0.12 -6.30
CA THR A 82 -14.42 -0.95 -7.07
C THR A 82 -14.04 -0.81 -8.54
N PHE A 83 -14.01 -1.92 -9.26
CA PHE A 83 -13.61 -1.98 -10.66
C PHE A 83 -14.71 -2.67 -11.49
N HIS A 84 -14.70 -2.47 -12.79
CA HIS A 84 -15.64 -3.16 -13.68
C HIS A 84 -15.28 -4.63 -13.89
N VAL A 85 -13.98 -4.92 -13.86
CA VAL A 85 -13.43 -6.27 -14.05
C VAL A 85 -12.18 -6.42 -13.21
N THR A 86 -12.02 -7.56 -12.57
CA THR A 86 -10.76 -8.01 -11.98
C THR A 86 -10.15 -9.08 -12.87
N VAL A 87 -8.89 -8.94 -13.20
CA VAL A 87 -8.10 -9.96 -13.87
C VAL A 87 -7.07 -10.49 -12.87
N VAL A 88 -7.10 -11.79 -12.63
CA VAL A 88 -6.12 -12.47 -11.77
C VAL A 88 -5.25 -13.31 -12.68
N ASP A 89 -4.00 -12.91 -12.82
CA ASP A 89 -2.98 -13.67 -13.52
C ASP A 89 -2.32 -14.67 -12.57
N GLU A 90 -1.86 -15.81 -13.08
CA GLU A 90 -1.31 -16.92 -12.30
C GLU A 90 -2.28 -17.42 -11.20
N ALA A 91 -3.57 -17.47 -11.52
CA ALA A 91 -4.62 -17.79 -10.55
C ALA A 91 -4.48 -19.21 -9.97
N ALA A 92 -3.90 -20.15 -10.71
CA ALA A 92 -3.64 -21.50 -10.25
C ALA A 92 -2.60 -21.57 -9.12
N GLN A 93 -1.72 -20.57 -9.01
CA GLN A 93 -0.71 -20.47 -7.95
C GLN A 93 -1.17 -19.62 -6.75
N ALA A 94 -2.37 -19.05 -6.82
CA ALA A 94 -2.87 -18.16 -5.79
C ALA A 94 -3.67 -18.93 -4.74
N LEU A 95 -3.49 -18.55 -3.45
CA LEU A 95 -4.35 -19.06 -2.39
C LEU A 95 -5.76 -18.49 -2.57
N GLU A 96 -6.79 -19.32 -2.39
CA GLU A 96 -8.20 -18.94 -2.57
C GLU A 96 -8.56 -17.69 -1.75
N ALA A 97 -8.22 -17.66 -0.47
CA ALA A 97 -8.51 -16.52 0.40
C ALA A 97 -7.91 -15.20 -0.12
N ALA A 98 -6.71 -15.24 -0.71
CA ALA A 98 -6.07 -14.06 -1.31
C ALA A 98 -6.77 -13.67 -2.62
N THR A 99 -7.19 -14.64 -3.42
CA THR A 99 -7.93 -14.42 -4.67
C THR A 99 -9.27 -13.73 -4.40
N TRP A 100 -9.99 -14.14 -3.37
CA TRP A 100 -11.24 -13.50 -2.95
C TRP A 100 -11.09 -12.02 -2.65
N ALA A 101 -9.96 -11.58 -2.10
CA ALA A 101 -9.70 -10.16 -1.87
C ALA A 101 -9.75 -9.33 -3.18
N GLY A 102 -9.31 -9.91 -4.29
CA GLY A 102 -9.42 -9.32 -5.63
C GLY A 102 -10.82 -9.44 -6.20
N LEU A 103 -11.44 -10.63 -6.12
CA LEU A 103 -12.74 -10.91 -6.71
C LEU A 103 -13.85 -10.01 -6.15
N LEU A 104 -13.81 -9.72 -4.85
CA LEU A 104 -14.78 -8.85 -4.19
C LEU A 104 -14.72 -7.37 -4.64
N LYS A 105 -13.74 -7.01 -5.47
CA LYS A 105 -13.59 -5.64 -5.98
C LYS A 105 -14.38 -5.35 -7.24
N SER A 106 -14.95 -6.36 -7.91
CA SER A 106 -15.66 -6.17 -9.16
C SER A 106 -16.77 -7.21 -9.35
N PRO A 107 -17.81 -6.88 -10.12
CA PRO A 107 -18.89 -7.82 -10.42
C PRO A 107 -18.50 -8.89 -11.46
N ARG A 108 -17.34 -8.75 -12.09
CA ARG A 108 -16.84 -9.67 -13.13
C ARG A 108 -15.38 -9.96 -12.90
N ALA A 109 -14.98 -11.20 -13.13
CA ALA A 109 -13.58 -11.61 -13.00
C ALA A 109 -13.15 -12.47 -14.20
N VAL A 110 -11.87 -12.37 -14.50
CA VAL A 110 -11.15 -13.27 -15.42
C VAL A 110 -10.00 -13.88 -14.62
N LEU A 111 -9.96 -15.20 -14.55
CA LEU A 111 -8.88 -15.94 -13.92
C LEU A 111 -8.04 -16.56 -15.03
N ALA A 112 -6.77 -16.21 -15.10
CA ALA A 112 -5.79 -16.77 -16.02
C ALA A 112 -4.76 -17.55 -15.20
N GLY A 113 -4.43 -18.76 -15.63
CA GLY A 113 -3.45 -19.60 -14.97
C GLY A 113 -3.45 -21.00 -15.55
N ASP A 114 -2.39 -21.73 -15.27
CA ASP A 114 -2.18 -23.10 -15.71
C ASP A 114 -2.10 -24.02 -14.49
N HIS A 115 -3.10 -24.88 -14.32
CA HIS A 115 -3.19 -25.82 -13.21
C HIS A 115 -2.14 -26.96 -13.29
N LEU A 116 -1.48 -27.11 -14.43
CA LEU A 116 -0.38 -28.07 -14.60
C LEU A 116 0.98 -27.50 -14.18
N GLN A 117 1.04 -26.20 -13.82
CA GLN A 117 2.21 -25.57 -13.23
C GLN A 117 2.24 -25.75 -11.70
N LEU A 118 3.12 -25.00 -11.03
CA LEU A 118 3.30 -25.11 -9.59
C LEU A 118 2.01 -24.73 -8.81
N PRO A 119 1.65 -25.51 -7.78
CA PRO A 119 0.52 -25.18 -6.91
C PRO A 119 0.84 -23.98 -6.01
N PRO A 120 -0.17 -23.44 -5.29
CA PRO A 120 0.06 -22.42 -4.26
C PRO A 120 1.09 -22.87 -3.22
N THR A 121 1.96 -21.94 -2.80
CA THR A 121 2.94 -22.23 -1.75
C THR A 121 2.26 -22.24 -0.39
N VAL A 122 2.26 -23.39 0.28
CA VAL A 122 1.78 -23.56 1.66
C VAL A 122 2.97 -23.87 2.55
N ILE A 123 3.25 -23.01 3.53
CA ILE A 123 4.44 -23.12 4.41
C ILE A 123 4.22 -24.17 5.49
N SER A 124 3.00 -24.35 5.96
CA SER A 124 2.67 -25.35 7.00
C SER A 124 2.39 -26.71 6.37
N GLU A 125 3.17 -27.73 6.72
CA GLU A 125 2.96 -29.11 6.27
C GLU A 125 1.57 -29.63 6.66
N GLU A 126 1.11 -29.35 7.87
CA GLU A 126 -0.24 -29.73 8.33
C GLU A 126 -1.35 -29.08 7.49
N ALA A 127 -1.20 -27.81 7.11
CA ALA A 127 -2.14 -27.11 6.25
C ALA A 127 -2.08 -27.68 4.82
N MET A 128 -0.91 -28.05 4.33
CA MET A 128 -0.76 -28.63 3.00
C MET A 128 -1.53 -29.95 2.87
N HIS A 129 -1.43 -30.85 3.86
CA HIS A 129 -2.19 -32.11 3.86
C HIS A 129 -3.71 -31.89 3.86
N LYS A 130 -4.21 -30.87 4.59
CA LYS A 130 -5.64 -30.55 4.63
C LYS A 130 -6.15 -29.95 3.32
N VAL A 131 -5.32 -29.18 2.62
CA VAL A 131 -5.70 -28.56 1.33
C VAL A 131 -5.64 -29.57 0.19
N VAL A 132 -4.64 -30.41 0.14
CA VAL A 132 -4.49 -31.44 -0.91
C VAL A 132 -5.50 -32.55 -0.72
N GLY A 133 -5.74 -33.02 0.50
CA GLY A 133 -6.73 -34.07 0.79
C GLY A 133 -8.19 -33.64 0.62
N ALA A 134 -8.46 -32.36 0.38
CA ALA A 134 -9.81 -31.89 0.07
C ALA A 134 -10.07 -31.79 -1.46
N LEU A 135 -9.05 -32.05 -2.27
CA LEU A 135 -9.10 -32.03 -3.74
C LEU A 135 -9.13 -33.44 -4.38
N GLU A 136 -8.97 -34.50 -3.57
CA GLU A 136 -9.20 -35.90 -3.94
C GLU A 136 -10.63 -36.34 -3.57
#